data_f4825da6e57ce3a79646fff38967e28e
#
_entry.id   f4825da6e57ce3a79646fff38967e28e
#
_cell.length_a   1.000
_cell.length_b   1.000
_cell.length_c   1.000
_cell.angle_alpha   90.00
_cell.angle_beta   90.00
_cell.angle_gamma   90.00
#
_symmetry.space_group_name_H-M   'P 1'
#
loop_
_entity.id
_entity.type
_entity.pdbx_description
1 polymer ?
#
loop_
_entity_poly.entity_id
_entity_poly.type
_entity_poly.pdbx_seq_one_letter_code
_entity_poly.pdbx_strand_id
1 'polypeptide(L)'
;DSYEGGSDEAFFQAVSVAGMILENKFERYRGNERADKRVEEVLAKHDPASRILVLPEFIPCQKALSETDIAFVIFPSNRGGFCIQPQKREYSMNYKCSFPAEWLGLEGEELVNATGIPGAIFCHKGGFIMTVKEQDEAVKACEKALSLHKDSSVIVWYGSKVDTAAMACDSQTNELLINVAKARGIKGVHICHVDAMPVPQLELTEIDSETAYAEVLMEKPQWKAYVKEQVKRILKYRPEAVYVEGNSFETYPVIRALRKKHIPVLTMIENKEKKIMVRIP
;
A
#
# COMPACT_ATOMS: atom_id res chain seq x y z
N ASP A 1 41.87 0.09 -24.89
CA ASP A 1 43.28 0.22 -24.43
C ASP A 1 43.44 0.68 -22.99
N SER A 2 42.38 0.65 -22.19
CA SER A 2 42.41 0.98 -20.76
C SER A 2 42.47 -0.27 -19.87
N TYR A 3 42.75 -1.43 -20.43
CA TYR A 3 42.86 -2.69 -19.70
C TYR A 3 44.29 -3.13 -19.37
N GLU A 4 45.29 -2.38 -19.82
CA GLU A 4 46.68 -2.58 -19.39
C GLU A 4 46.88 -1.89 -18.05
N GLY A 5 46.73 -2.64 -16.97
CA GLY A 5 47.05 -2.19 -15.62
C GLY A 5 45.87 -2.20 -14.64
N GLY A 6 44.88 -3.06 -14.83
CA GLY A 6 44.00 -3.48 -13.76
C GLY A 6 44.83 -4.21 -12.71
N SER A 7 45.63 -3.44 -11.97
CA SER A 7 46.49 -3.96 -10.92
C SER A 7 45.63 -4.63 -9.86
N ASP A 8 46.16 -5.64 -9.17
CA ASP A 8 45.62 -6.22 -7.96
C ASP A 8 45.08 -5.14 -6.97
N GLU A 9 45.71 -3.97 -7.03
CA GLU A 9 45.33 -2.80 -6.25
C GLU A 9 43.92 -2.28 -6.56
N ALA A 10 43.51 -2.17 -7.83
CA ALA A 10 42.17 -1.77 -8.23
C ALA A 10 41.12 -2.84 -7.83
N PHE A 11 41.50 -4.13 -7.92
CA PHE A 11 40.67 -5.21 -7.43
C PHE A 11 40.48 -5.14 -5.91
N PHE A 12 41.52 -4.95 -5.12
CA PHE A 12 41.43 -4.84 -3.68
C PHE A 12 40.67 -3.58 -3.24
N GLN A 13 40.78 -2.49 -3.96
CA GLN A 13 39.95 -1.28 -3.75
C GLN A 13 38.47 -1.59 -3.97
N ALA A 14 38.12 -2.29 -5.06
CA ALA A 14 36.73 -2.71 -5.31
C ALA A 14 36.20 -3.65 -4.25
N VAL A 15 37.01 -4.60 -3.79
CA VAL A 15 36.67 -5.51 -2.68
C VAL A 15 36.42 -4.72 -1.38
N SER A 16 37.26 -3.73 -1.08
CA SER A 16 37.08 -2.88 0.10
C SER A 16 35.79 -2.08 0.04
N VAL A 17 35.45 -1.50 -1.12
CA VAL A 17 34.19 -0.78 -1.32
C VAL A 17 32.99 -1.73 -1.17
N ALA A 18 33.05 -2.91 -1.78
CA ALA A 18 32.01 -3.94 -1.64
C ALA A 18 31.84 -4.37 -0.18
N GLY A 19 32.93 -4.54 0.57
CA GLY A 19 32.94 -4.85 1.99
C GLY A 19 32.20 -3.76 2.80
N MET A 20 32.54 -2.49 2.59
CA MET A 20 31.86 -1.36 3.25
C MET A 20 30.35 -1.31 2.94
N ILE A 21 29.96 -1.57 1.69
CA ILE A 21 28.55 -1.61 1.29
C ILE A 21 27.82 -2.75 2.01
N LEU A 22 28.42 -3.92 2.08
CA LEU A 22 27.84 -5.08 2.77
C LEU A 22 27.72 -4.82 4.28
N GLU A 23 28.77 -4.27 4.91
CA GLU A 23 28.78 -3.96 6.33
C GLU A 23 27.69 -2.94 6.69
N ASN A 24 27.55 -1.87 5.90
CA ASN A 24 26.46 -0.92 6.05
C ASN A 24 25.05 -1.57 5.88
N LYS A 25 24.91 -2.54 4.96
CA LYS A 25 23.65 -3.29 4.81
C LYS A 25 23.37 -4.18 6.04
N PHE A 26 24.36 -4.84 6.58
CA PHE A 26 24.23 -5.65 7.79
C PHE A 26 23.89 -4.81 9.01
N GLU A 27 24.55 -3.68 9.20
CA GLU A 27 24.23 -2.77 10.31
C GLU A 27 22.80 -2.22 10.18
N ARG A 28 22.38 -1.89 8.98
CA ARG A 28 20.98 -1.48 8.72
C ARG A 28 19.98 -2.60 9.03
N TYR A 29 20.30 -3.84 8.67
CA TYR A 29 19.46 -5.00 8.98
C TYR A 29 19.35 -5.21 10.51
N ARG A 30 20.49 -5.23 11.21
CA ARG A 30 20.53 -5.33 12.68
C ARG A 30 19.80 -4.16 13.36
N GLY A 31 19.91 -2.96 12.79
CA GLY A 31 19.16 -1.79 13.26
C GLY A 31 17.65 -1.99 13.16
N ASN A 32 17.17 -2.54 12.05
CA ASN A 32 15.76 -2.84 11.86
C ASN A 32 15.27 -3.92 12.83
N GLU A 33 16.04 -5.00 13.06
CA GLU A 33 15.67 -6.03 14.04
C GLU A 33 15.57 -5.48 15.45
N ARG A 34 16.50 -4.59 15.84
CA ARG A 34 16.42 -3.89 17.14
C ARG A 34 15.19 -2.99 17.23
N ALA A 35 14.86 -2.30 16.13
CA ALA A 35 13.67 -1.46 16.05
C ALA A 35 12.38 -2.29 16.17
N ASP A 36 12.28 -3.39 15.43
CA ASP A 36 11.12 -4.30 15.49
C ASP A 36 10.88 -4.81 16.93
N LYS A 37 11.92 -5.29 17.63
CA LYS A 37 11.83 -5.72 19.03
C LYS A 37 11.34 -4.62 19.98
N ARG A 38 11.84 -3.40 19.82
CA ARG A 38 11.40 -2.26 20.63
C ARG A 38 9.94 -1.91 20.38
N VAL A 39 9.49 -1.98 19.16
CA VAL A 39 8.07 -1.77 18.82
C VAL A 39 7.21 -2.87 19.43
N GLU A 40 7.62 -4.14 19.36
CA GLU A 40 6.93 -5.26 20.00
C GLU A 40 6.81 -5.08 21.52
N GLU A 41 7.84 -4.61 22.20
CA GLU A 41 7.82 -4.29 23.65
C GLU A 41 6.80 -3.20 23.99
N VAL A 42 6.65 -2.19 23.13
CA VAL A 42 5.63 -1.14 23.31
C VAL A 42 4.24 -1.68 23.02
N LEU A 43 4.10 -2.47 21.96
CA LEU A 43 2.83 -3.12 21.58
C LEU A 43 2.33 -4.07 22.66
N ALA A 44 3.21 -4.80 23.34
CA ALA A 44 2.84 -5.71 24.43
C ALA A 44 2.15 -4.99 25.61
N LYS A 45 2.35 -3.68 25.74
CA LYS A 45 1.75 -2.84 26.80
C LYS A 45 0.64 -1.93 26.24
N HIS A 46 0.41 -1.98 24.95
CA HIS A 46 -0.55 -1.15 24.27
C HIS A 46 -1.96 -1.70 24.44
N ASP A 47 -2.95 -0.80 24.60
CA ASP A 47 -4.36 -1.18 24.59
C ASP A 47 -4.76 -1.66 23.18
N PRO A 48 -5.16 -2.94 23.02
CA PRO A 48 -5.53 -3.48 21.72
C PRO A 48 -6.72 -2.77 21.05
N ALA A 49 -7.55 -2.07 21.83
CA ALA A 49 -8.67 -1.29 21.31
C ALA A 49 -8.24 0.07 20.74
N SER A 50 -7.05 0.55 21.10
CA SER A 50 -6.55 1.84 20.61
C SER A 50 -5.89 1.69 19.25
N ARG A 51 -6.22 2.59 18.34
CA ARG A 51 -5.59 2.71 17.02
C ARG A 51 -4.45 3.73 16.96
N ILE A 52 -4.01 4.20 18.13
CA ILE A 52 -2.98 5.24 18.29
C ILE A 52 -1.86 4.67 19.15
N LEU A 53 -0.65 4.56 18.61
CA LEU A 53 0.53 4.09 19.32
C LEU A 53 1.44 5.27 19.64
N VAL A 54 1.84 5.41 20.91
CA VAL A 54 2.83 6.40 21.33
C VAL A 54 4.17 5.71 21.53
N LEU A 55 5.19 6.17 20.83
CA LEU A 55 6.56 5.69 20.94
C LEU A 55 7.39 6.69 21.76
N PRO A 56 8.35 6.21 22.55
CA PRO A 56 9.22 7.08 23.37
C PRO A 56 10.22 7.90 22.53
N GLU A 57 10.47 7.45 21.30
CA GLU A 57 11.34 8.09 20.32
C GLU A 57 10.93 7.68 18.91
N PHE A 58 11.50 8.30 17.88
CA PHE A 58 11.32 7.80 16.51
C PHE A 58 11.93 6.40 16.35
N ILE A 59 11.09 5.42 16.06
CA ILE A 59 11.49 4.04 15.75
C ILE A 59 10.85 3.67 14.42
N PRO A 60 11.63 3.16 13.43
CA PRO A 60 11.05 2.59 12.21
C PRO A 60 10.12 1.42 12.55
N CYS A 61 8.82 1.61 12.38
CA CYS A 61 7.81 0.66 12.86
C CYS A 61 6.86 0.15 11.77
N GLN A 62 7.02 0.60 10.54
CA GLN A 62 6.06 0.31 9.47
C GLN A 62 5.86 -1.19 9.23
N LYS A 63 6.94 -1.99 9.30
CA LYS A 63 6.88 -3.44 9.13
C LYS A 63 6.18 -4.11 10.32
N ALA A 64 6.58 -3.77 11.54
CA ALA A 64 5.99 -4.33 12.76
C ALA A 64 4.51 -3.99 12.92
N LEU A 65 4.07 -2.84 12.38
CA LEU A 65 2.69 -2.39 12.45
C LEU A 65 1.83 -2.75 11.23
N SER A 66 2.39 -3.40 10.23
CA SER A 66 1.68 -3.69 8.97
C SER A 66 0.38 -4.47 9.19
N GLU A 67 0.42 -5.50 10.04
CA GLU A 67 -0.69 -6.40 10.34
C GLU A 67 -1.55 -5.97 11.53
N THR A 68 -1.23 -4.83 12.18
CA THR A 68 -1.99 -4.29 13.31
C THR A 68 -3.06 -3.31 12.85
N ASP A 69 -4.00 -2.97 13.74
CA ASP A 69 -5.01 -1.91 13.51
C ASP A 69 -4.50 -0.50 13.83
N ILE A 70 -3.26 -0.35 14.27
CA ILE A 70 -2.66 0.95 14.57
C ILE A 70 -2.71 1.84 13.33
N ALA A 71 -3.42 2.95 13.43
CA ALA A 71 -3.60 3.92 12.34
C ALA A 71 -2.60 5.06 12.42
N PHE A 72 -2.24 5.48 13.62
CA PHE A 72 -1.31 6.58 13.87
C PHE A 72 -0.23 6.18 14.85
N VAL A 73 0.98 6.68 14.60
CA VAL A 73 2.11 6.62 15.54
C VAL A 73 2.50 8.03 15.94
N ILE A 74 2.66 8.25 17.24
CA ILE A 74 3.09 9.51 17.83
C ILE A 74 4.49 9.30 18.43
N PHE A 75 5.39 10.23 18.17
CA PHE A 75 6.75 10.20 18.76
C PHE A 75 7.29 11.62 18.93
N PRO A 76 8.22 11.85 19.89
CA PRO A 76 8.86 13.14 20.09
C PRO A 76 9.63 13.60 18.84
N SER A 77 9.52 14.88 18.50
CA SER A 77 10.27 15.50 17.41
C SER A 77 11.64 16.01 17.89
N ASN A 78 12.67 15.81 17.10
CA ASN A 78 14.00 16.39 17.38
C ASN A 78 14.02 17.93 17.33
N ARG A 79 12.95 18.54 16.83
CA ARG A 79 12.78 20.01 16.75
C ARG A 79 11.86 20.58 17.82
N GLY A 80 11.52 19.75 18.81
CA GLY A 80 10.52 20.03 19.84
C GLY A 80 9.11 19.63 19.42
N GLY A 81 8.25 19.36 20.42
CA GLY A 81 6.92 18.85 20.22
C GLY A 81 6.86 17.39 19.79
N PHE A 82 5.75 16.99 19.19
CA PHE A 82 5.45 15.62 18.79
C PHE A 82 5.09 15.54 17.32
N CYS A 83 5.55 14.46 16.69
CA CYS A 83 5.18 14.08 15.34
C CYS A 83 4.07 13.05 15.38
N ILE A 84 3.11 13.17 14.49
CA ILE A 84 2.04 12.21 14.21
C ILE A 84 2.27 11.67 12.81
N GLN A 85 2.41 10.36 12.69
CA GLN A 85 2.63 9.68 11.41
C GLN A 85 1.53 8.65 11.16
N PRO A 86 0.73 8.83 10.09
CA PRO A 86 -0.26 7.83 9.70
C PRO A 86 0.41 6.59 9.16
N GLN A 87 -0.12 5.43 9.53
CA GLN A 87 0.41 4.13 9.13
C GLN A 87 -0.24 3.65 7.84
N LYS A 88 0.57 3.11 6.95
CA LYS A 88 0.08 2.55 5.70
C LYS A 88 -0.57 1.18 5.93
N ARG A 89 -1.52 0.86 5.10
CA ARG A 89 -2.06 -0.50 5.00
C ARG A 89 -1.01 -1.43 4.39
N GLU A 90 -1.07 -2.67 4.78
CA GLU A 90 -0.19 -3.69 4.22
C GLU A 90 -0.34 -3.74 2.69
N TYR A 91 0.80 -3.74 1.98
CA TYR A 91 0.87 -3.76 0.51
C TYR A 91 0.07 -2.67 -0.22
N SER A 92 -0.19 -1.56 0.44
CA SER A 92 -0.92 -0.43 -0.13
C SER A 92 -0.15 0.87 0.03
N MET A 93 -0.39 1.83 -0.86
CA MET A 93 0.08 3.20 -0.70
C MET A 93 -0.88 4.04 0.15
N ASN A 94 -2.07 3.49 0.47
CA ASN A 94 -3.07 4.19 1.27
C ASN A 94 -2.78 4.02 2.77
N TYR A 95 -3.13 5.04 3.54
CA TYR A 95 -3.06 4.99 4.99
C TYR A 95 -4.26 4.24 5.58
N LYS A 96 -4.07 3.63 6.75
CA LYS A 96 -5.15 3.02 7.55
C LYS A 96 -6.17 4.08 8.00
N CYS A 97 -5.68 5.29 8.26
CA CYS A 97 -6.44 6.51 8.43
C CYS A 97 -5.61 7.67 7.90
N SER A 98 -6.20 8.52 7.07
CA SER A 98 -5.56 9.73 6.57
C SER A 98 -5.94 10.92 7.43
N PHE A 99 -5.08 11.95 7.48
CA PHE A 99 -5.53 13.24 7.98
C PHE A 99 -6.67 13.78 7.11
N PRO A 100 -7.63 14.51 7.70
CA PRO A 100 -8.66 15.22 6.95
C PRO A 100 -8.06 16.12 5.86
N ALA A 101 -8.71 16.18 4.71
CA ALA A 101 -8.19 16.92 3.55
C ALA A 101 -8.00 18.40 3.85
N GLU A 102 -8.87 18.96 4.72
CA GLU A 102 -8.87 20.34 5.16
C GLU A 102 -7.68 20.70 6.07
N TRP A 103 -6.92 19.73 6.56
CA TRP A 103 -5.71 19.96 7.36
C TRP A 103 -4.44 19.99 6.51
N LEU A 104 -4.51 19.41 5.31
CA LEU A 104 -3.33 19.18 4.48
C LEU A 104 -2.73 20.48 3.94
N GLY A 105 -1.45 20.69 4.22
CA GLY A 105 -0.70 21.86 3.78
C GLY A 105 -0.89 23.09 4.65
N LEU A 106 -1.65 23.00 5.75
CA LEU A 106 -1.84 24.10 6.70
C LEU A 106 -0.76 24.11 7.77
N GLU A 107 -0.49 25.29 8.32
CA GLU A 107 0.43 25.54 9.41
C GLU A 107 -0.06 26.65 10.34
N GLY A 108 0.48 26.70 11.56
CA GLY A 108 0.21 27.74 12.53
C GLY A 108 -1.29 27.94 12.80
N GLU A 109 -1.74 29.18 12.81
CA GLU A 109 -3.10 29.55 13.18
C GLU A 109 -4.18 28.95 12.27
N GLU A 110 -3.91 28.83 10.98
CA GLU A 110 -4.84 28.20 10.03
C GLU A 110 -5.08 26.73 10.38
N LEU A 111 -4.01 26.00 10.75
CA LEU A 111 -4.13 24.62 11.17
C LEU A 111 -4.84 24.49 12.52
N VAL A 112 -4.56 25.39 13.47
CA VAL A 112 -5.28 25.47 14.75
C VAL A 112 -6.78 25.63 14.52
N ASN A 113 -7.19 26.56 13.65
CA ASN A 113 -8.59 26.81 13.33
C ASN A 113 -9.25 25.60 12.66
N ALA A 114 -8.57 24.95 11.73
CA ALA A 114 -9.10 23.77 11.03
C ALA A 114 -9.19 22.54 11.95
N THR A 115 -8.18 22.32 12.79
CA THR A 115 -8.11 21.15 13.68
C THR A 115 -8.86 21.36 14.99
N GLY A 116 -8.94 22.60 15.51
CA GLY A 116 -9.35 22.90 16.88
C GLY A 116 -8.33 22.42 17.92
N ILE A 117 -7.09 22.15 17.54
CA ILE A 117 -5.99 21.75 18.42
C ILE A 117 -5.07 22.94 18.64
N PRO A 118 -5.02 23.53 19.85
CA PRO A 118 -4.28 24.78 20.09
C PRO A 118 -2.78 24.69 19.79
N GLY A 119 -2.17 23.54 20.02
CA GLY A 119 -0.76 23.30 19.76
C GLY A 119 -0.46 22.73 18.38
N ALA A 120 -1.38 22.73 17.44
CA ALA A 120 -1.11 22.31 16.07
C ALA A 120 -0.09 23.25 15.40
N ILE A 121 1.00 22.67 14.85
CA ILE A 121 2.10 23.46 14.27
C ILE A 121 2.06 23.38 12.74
N PHE A 122 2.03 22.15 12.21
CA PHE A 122 2.16 21.92 10.78
C PHE A 122 1.53 20.58 10.37
N CYS A 123 0.85 20.54 9.23
CA CYS A 123 0.39 19.31 8.58
C CYS A 123 0.89 19.27 7.14
N HIS A 124 1.72 18.28 6.80
CA HIS A 124 2.31 18.19 5.46
C HIS A 124 1.24 18.01 4.38
N LYS A 125 1.37 18.70 3.25
CA LYS A 125 0.45 18.62 2.10
C LYS A 125 0.21 17.19 1.60
N GLY A 126 1.25 16.32 1.69
CA GLY A 126 1.14 14.89 1.34
C GLY A 126 0.52 14.03 2.44
N GLY A 127 0.14 14.58 3.59
CA GLY A 127 -0.54 13.87 4.66
C GLY A 127 0.27 12.77 5.35
N PHE A 128 1.60 12.77 5.24
CA PHE A 128 2.43 11.71 5.84
C PHE A 128 2.96 12.06 7.23
N ILE A 129 2.85 13.31 7.65
CA ILE A 129 3.27 13.78 8.97
C ILE A 129 2.48 15.03 9.37
N MET A 130 2.17 15.13 10.65
CA MET A 130 1.67 16.32 11.32
C MET A 130 2.49 16.55 12.58
N THR A 131 2.68 17.81 12.99
CA THR A 131 3.40 18.15 14.22
C THR A 131 2.53 19.00 15.13
N VAL A 132 2.65 18.75 16.45
CA VAL A 132 1.95 19.47 17.51
C VAL A 132 2.91 19.73 18.67
N LYS A 133 2.53 20.62 19.61
CA LYS A 133 3.39 20.98 20.75
C LYS A 133 3.43 19.89 21.81
N GLU A 134 2.29 19.34 22.19
CA GLU A 134 2.17 18.44 23.34
C GLU A 134 1.63 17.07 22.91
N GLN A 135 1.99 16.04 23.70
CA GLN A 135 1.61 14.65 23.41
C GLN A 135 0.09 14.43 23.47
N ASP A 136 -0.57 15.02 24.44
CA ASP A 136 -2.04 14.90 24.59
C ASP A 136 -2.78 15.57 23.43
N GLU A 137 -2.24 16.65 22.88
CA GLU A 137 -2.74 17.29 21.67
C GLU A 137 -2.55 16.39 20.44
N ALA A 138 -1.44 15.68 20.37
CA ALA A 138 -1.21 14.67 19.32
C ALA A 138 -2.26 13.55 19.37
N VAL A 139 -2.56 13.05 20.56
CA VAL A 139 -3.62 12.03 20.74
C VAL A 139 -4.98 12.58 20.31
N LYS A 140 -5.36 13.78 20.77
CA LYS A 140 -6.62 14.43 20.38
C LYS A 140 -6.73 14.65 18.87
N ALA A 141 -5.63 15.02 18.21
CA ALA A 141 -5.59 15.18 16.75
C ALA A 141 -5.84 13.83 16.05
N CYS A 142 -5.21 12.76 16.52
CA CYS A 142 -5.45 11.41 16.00
C CYS A 142 -6.88 10.95 16.20
N GLU A 143 -7.45 11.13 17.40
CA GLU A 143 -8.84 10.79 17.70
C GLU A 143 -9.82 11.53 16.80
N LYS A 144 -9.58 12.83 16.61
CA LYS A 144 -10.38 13.65 15.70
C LYS A 144 -10.26 13.16 14.25
N ALA A 145 -9.05 12.88 13.79
CA ALA A 145 -8.83 12.31 12.46
C ALA A 145 -9.55 10.96 12.30
N LEU A 146 -9.48 10.08 13.30
CA LEU A 146 -10.19 8.80 13.31
C LEU A 146 -11.71 8.98 13.29
N SER A 147 -12.26 9.95 14.02
CA SER A 147 -13.70 10.22 14.05
C SER A 147 -14.24 10.79 12.73
N LEU A 148 -13.42 11.56 12.03
CA LEU A 148 -13.75 12.15 10.73
C LEU A 148 -13.44 11.20 9.56
N HIS A 149 -12.64 10.17 9.82
CA HIS A 149 -12.28 9.21 8.80
C HIS A 149 -13.49 8.37 8.40
N LYS A 150 -13.92 8.54 7.18
CA LYS A 150 -14.91 7.64 6.58
C LYS A 150 -14.15 6.38 6.17
N ASP A 151 -14.29 5.33 6.97
CA ASP A 151 -13.75 4.00 6.67
C ASP A 151 -14.45 3.40 5.43
N SER A 152 -14.20 3.99 4.27
CA SER A 152 -14.66 3.44 3.00
C SER A 152 -13.46 2.99 2.19
N SER A 153 -13.18 1.72 2.25
CA SER A 153 -12.20 1.10 1.36
C SER A 153 -12.89 0.64 0.09
N VAL A 154 -12.30 1.00 -1.03
CA VAL A 154 -12.80 0.59 -2.33
C VAL A 154 -12.06 -0.65 -2.78
N ILE A 155 -12.81 -1.72 -3.05
CA ILE A 155 -12.31 -2.86 -3.82
C ILE A 155 -12.83 -2.69 -5.25
N VAL A 156 -11.92 -2.67 -6.20
CA VAL A 156 -12.31 -2.65 -7.61
C VAL A 156 -12.44 -4.09 -8.08
N TRP A 157 -13.62 -4.41 -8.60
CA TRP A 157 -13.85 -5.61 -9.38
C TRP A 157 -13.55 -5.29 -10.84
N TYR A 158 -12.51 -5.88 -11.37
CA TYR A 158 -12.09 -5.72 -12.75
C TYR A 158 -12.35 -7.00 -13.54
N GLY A 159 -13.14 -6.92 -14.59
CA GLY A 159 -13.51 -8.08 -15.38
C GLY A 159 -14.27 -7.74 -16.66
N SER A 160 -14.85 -8.75 -17.26
CA SER A 160 -15.76 -8.59 -18.39
C SER A 160 -16.99 -7.78 -17.97
N LYS A 161 -17.68 -7.18 -18.95
CA LYS A 161 -18.88 -6.39 -18.74
C LYS A 161 -19.95 -7.25 -18.04
N VAL A 162 -20.08 -7.04 -16.73
CA VAL A 162 -21.09 -7.75 -15.95
C VAL A 162 -22.40 -6.97 -16.08
N ASP A 163 -23.45 -7.67 -16.46
CA ASP A 163 -24.79 -7.13 -16.35
C ASP A 163 -25.04 -6.77 -14.89
N THR A 164 -25.52 -5.56 -14.60
CA THR A 164 -25.77 -5.09 -13.22
C THR A 164 -26.70 -6.05 -12.45
N ALA A 165 -27.55 -6.80 -13.16
CA ALA A 165 -28.35 -7.89 -12.60
C ALA A 165 -27.49 -9.08 -12.14
N ALA A 166 -26.40 -9.42 -12.85
CA ALA A 166 -25.50 -10.49 -12.49
C ALA A 166 -24.64 -10.14 -11.27
N MET A 167 -24.24 -8.87 -11.08
CA MET A 167 -23.57 -8.41 -9.85
C MET A 167 -24.46 -8.58 -8.61
N ALA A 168 -25.76 -8.38 -8.74
CA ALA A 168 -26.71 -8.60 -7.65
C ALA A 168 -26.91 -10.12 -7.35
N CYS A 169 -26.64 -10.98 -8.32
CA CYS A 169 -26.77 -12.43 -8.18
C CYS A 169 -25.52 -13.14 -7.66
N ASP A 170 -24.34 -12.53 -7.73
CA ASP A 170 -23.11 -13.11 -7.15
C ASP A 170 -22.86 -12.64 -5.72
N SER A 171 -23.86 -12.92 -4.85
CA SER A 171 -23.78 -12.64 -3.43
C SER A 171 -22.55 -13.31 -2.77
N GLN A 172 -22.13 -14.46 -3.29
CA GLN A 172 -21.02 -15.23 -2.75
C GLN A 172 -19.66 -14.54 -2.97
N THR A 173 -19.41 -14.00 -4.17
CA THR A 173 -18.18 -13.24 -4.44
C THR A 173 -18.15 -11.95 -3.62
N ASN A 174 -19.25 -11.24 -3.54
CA ASN A 174 -19.37 -10.05 -2.71
C ASN A 174 -19.11 -10.35 -1.22
N GLU A 175 -19.67 -11.43 -0.71
CA GLU A 175 -19.45 -11.86 0.67
C GLU A 175 -17.98 -12.22 0.93
N LEU A 176 -17.35 -12.94 0.01
CA LEU A 176 -15.92 -13.28 0.10
C LEU A 176 -15.03 -12.02 0.08
N LEU A 177 -15.31 -11.05 -0.79
CA LEU A 177 -14.60 -9.78 -0.83
C LEU A 177 -14.76 -8.99 0.47
N ILE A 178 -15.97 -8.93 1.01
CA ILE A 178 -16.26 -8.31 2.30
C ILE A 178 -15.51 -9.02 3.43
N ASN A 179 -15.46 -10.34 3.43
CA ASN A 179 -14.75 -11.11 4.45
C ASN A 179 -13.25 -10.93 4.38
N VAL A 180 -12.65 -10.88 3.18
CA VAL A 180 -11.23 -10.54 2.98
C VAL A 180 -10.93 -9.14 3.48
N ALA A 181 -11.82 -8.18 3.22
CA ALA A 181 -11.68 -6.82 3.71
C ALA A 181 -11.75 -6.75 5.25
N LYS A 182 -12.75 -7.41 5.86
CA LYS A 182 -12.89 -7.49 7.33
C LYS A 182 -11.67 -8.13 7.99
N ALA A 183 -11.13 -9.20 7.43
CA ALA A 183 -9.91 -9.85 7.92
C ALA A 183 -8.67 -8.93 7.88
N ARG A 184 -8.74 -7.83 7.13
CA ARG A 184 -7.72 -6.79 7.04
C ARG A 184 -8.04 -5.53 7.85
N GLY A 185 -9.03 -5.59 8.74
CA GLY A 185 -9.45 -4.45 9.55
C GLY A 185 -10.20 -3.35 8.78
N ILE A 186 -10.67 -3.64 7.57
CA ILE A 186 -11.43 -2.69 6.74
C ILE A 186 -12.89 -2.72 7.17
N LYS A 187 -13.43 -1.63 7.70
CA LYS A 187 -14.80 -1.58 8.25
C LYS A 187 -15.88 -1.30 7.21
N GLY A 188 -15.61 -0.48 6.22
CA GLY A 188 -16.55 -0.15 5.15
C GLY A 188 -15.98 -0.53 3.79
N VAL A 189 -16.63 -1.43 3.06
CA VAL A 189 -16.19 -1.87 1.73
C VAL A 189 -17.19 -1.42 0.68
N HIS A 190 -16.70 -0.63 -0.27
CA HIS A 190 -17.41 -0.35 -1.50
C HIS A 190 -16.79 -1.16 -2.63
N ILE A 191 -17.59 -1.96 -3.31
CA ILE A 191 -17.16 -2.68 -4.50
C ILE A 191 -17.55 -1.84 -5.71
N CYS A 192 -16.54 -1.43 -6.48
CA CYS A 192 -16.72 -0.70 -7.73
C CYS A 192 -16.35 -1.62 -8.90
N HIS A 193 -17.26 -1.78 -9.84
CA HIS A 193 -16.96 -2.54 -11.05
C HIS A 193 -16.27 -1.67 -12.10
N VAL A 194 -15.23 -2.20 -12.73
CA VAL A 194 -14.55 -1.60 -13.87
C VAL A 194 -14.51 -2.63 -15.00
N ASP A 195 -15.30 -2.36 -16.03
CA ASP A 195 -15.33 -3.22 -17.21
C ASP A 195 -13.96 -3.27 -17.89
N ALA A 196 -13.50 -4.46 -18.22
CA ALA A 196 -12.36 -4.64 -19.09
C ALA A 196 -12.69 -4.06 -20.47
N MET A 197 -11.76 -3.28 -21.02
CA MET A 197 -11.91 -2.82 -22.41
C MET A 197 -11.72 -3.99 -23.37
N PRO A 198 -12.28 -3.91 -24.59
CA PRO A 198 -12.01 -4.90 -25.61
C PRO A 198 -10.51 -5.07 -25.84
N VAL A 199 -10.09 -6.32 -25.93
CA VAL A 199 -8.69 -6.66 -26.17
C VAL A 199 -8.31 -6.19 -27.58
N PRO A 200 -7.13 -5.55 -27.77
CA PRO A 200 -6.66 -5.20 -29.09
C PRO A 200 -6.54 -6.43 -29.98
N GLN A 201 -7.17 -6.40 -31.16
CA GLN A 201 -7.00 -7.46 -32.14
C GLN A 201 -5.54 -7.50 -32.59
N LEU A 202 -4.91 -8.66 -32.48
CA LEU A 202 -3.57 -8.91 -32.92
C LEU A 202 -3.58 -10.08 -33.90
N GLU A 203 -2.92 -9.89 -35.03
CA GLU A 203 -2.58 -11.02 -35.90
C GLU A 203 -1.56 -11.88 -35.15
N LEU A 204 -1.95 -13.08 -34.84
CA LEU A 204 -1.15 -14.03 -34.06
C LEU A 204 -0.35 -14.86 -35.06
N THR A 205 0.94 -14.67 -35.05
CA THR A 205 1.87 -15.66 -35.60
C THR A 205 2.16 -16.68 -34.50
N GLU A 206 2.19 -17.95 -34.89
CA GLU A 206 2.34 -19.12 -34.04
C GLU A 206 3.36 -18.93 -32.90
N ILE A 207 2.88 -19.06 -31.64
CA ILE A 207 3.71 -19.04 -30.44
C ILE A 207 3.32 -20.24 -29.58
N ASP A 208 4.27 -21.10 -29.32
CA ASP A 208 4.06 -22.43 -28.76
C ASP A 208 3.74 -22.50 -27.24
N SER A 209 3.68 -21.39 -26.52
CA SER A 209 3.29 -21.40 -25.10
C SER A 209 2.55 -20.14 -24.65
N GLU A 210 1.54 -20.30 -23.78
CA GLU A 210 0.75 -19.18 -23.22
C GLU A 210 1.60 -18.13 -22.46
N THR A 211 2.66 -18.56 -21.78
CA THR A 211 3.52 -17.66 -21.01
C THR A 211 4.43 -16.83 -21.91
N ALA A 212 5.03 -17.44 -22.93
CA ALA A 212 5.84 -16.74 -23.92
C ALA A 212 4.99 -15.78 -24.75
N TYR A 213 3.74 -16.16 -25.04
CA TYR A 213 2.77 -15.35 -25.71
C TYR A 213 2.45 -14.07 -24.96
N ALA A 214 2.18 -14.16 -23.65
CA ALA A 214 1.90 -13.00 -22.80
C ALA A 214 3.09 -12.03 -22.74
N GLU A 215 4.32 -12.52 -22.72
CA GLU A 215 5.52 -11.69 -22.71
C GLU A 215 5.75 -10.97 -24.03
N VAL A 216 5.56 -11.64 -25.16
CA VAL A 216 5.68 -11.05 -26.49
C VAL A 216 4.60 -9.98 -26.73
N LEU A 217 3.38 -10.22 -26.28
CA LEU A 217 2.30 -9.24 -26.36
C LEU A 217 2.63 -7.97 -25.59
N MET A 218 3.25 -8.10 -24.41
CA MET A 218 3.60 -6.95 -23.57
C MET A 218 4.67 -6.05 -24.22
N GLU A 219 5.41 -6.51 -25.20
CA GLU A 219 6.36 -5.70 -25.96
C GLU A 219 5.66 -4.83 -27.02
N LYS A 220 4.47 -5.20 -27.47
CA LYS A 220 3.76 -4.46 -28.53
C LYS A 220 3.17 -3.14 -28.00
N PRO A 221 3.35 -2.00 -28.71
CA PRO A 221 2.88 -0.69 -28.26
C PRO A 221 1.37 -0.64 -27.95
N GLN A 222 0.56 -1.34 -28.72
CA GLN A 222 -0.90 -1.43 -28.55
C GLN A 222 -1.26 -2.03 -27.20
N TRP A 223 -0.58 -3.09 -26.79
CA TRP A 223 -0.78 -3.73 -25.50
C TRP A 223 -0.26 -2.87 -24.35
N LYS A 224 0.85 -2.17 -24.53
CA LYS A 224 1.33 -1.19 -23.54
C LYS A 224 0.32 -0.08 -23.30
N ALA A 225 -0.28 0.45 -24.37
CA ALA A 225 -1.33 1.46 -24.30
C ALA A 225 -2.60 0.91 -23.63
N TYR A 226 -3.04 -0.28 -24.02
CA TYR A 226 -4.17 -0.99 -23.41
C TYR A 226 -4.00 -1.16 -21.91
N VAL A 227 -2.90 -1.77 -21.47
CA VAL A 227 -2.62 -2.01 -20.06
C VAL A 227 -2.56 -0.70 -19.27
N LYS A 228 -1.91 0.32 -19.83
CA LYS A 228 -1.82 1.65 -19.21
C LYS A 228 -3.19 2.26 -18.97
N GLU A 229 -4.09 2.17 -19.95
CA GLU A 229 -5.45 2.71 -19.82
C GLU A 229 -6.31 1.90 -18.83
N GLN A 230 -6.24 0.56 -18.85
CA GLN A 230 -6.93 -0.27 -17.88
C GLN A 230 -6.50 0.07 -16.45
N VAL A 231 -5.20 0.11 -16.20
CA VAL A 231 -4.64 0.45 -14.89
C VAL A 231 -5.06 1.86 -14.45
N LYS A 232 -5.08 2.85 -15.37
CA LYS A 232 -5.53 4.21 -15.08
C LYS A 232 -7.00 4.23 -14.64
N ARG A 233 -7.87 3.49 -15.32
CA ARG A 233 -9.30 3.38 -14.98
C ARG A 233 -9.50 2.78 -13.60
N ILE A 234 -8.77 1.71 -13.27
CA ILE A 234 -8.80 1.06 -11.97
C ILE A 234 -8.31 2.02 -10.88
N LEU A 235 -7.17 2.67 -11.09
CA LEU A 235 -6.54 3.56 -10.10
C LEU A 235 -7.34 4.85 -9.83
N LYS A 236 -8.26 5.24 -10.72
CA LYS A 236 -9.19 6.35 -10.49
C LYS A 236 -9.97 6.19 -9.20
N TYR A 237 -10.28 4.96 -8.81
CA TYR A 237 -11.02 4.64 -7.59
C TYR A 237 -10.15 4.52 -6.35
N ARG A 238 -8.83 4.67 -6.46
CA ARG A 238 -7.86 4.51 -5.37
C ARG A 238 -8.10 3.21 -4.58
N PRO A 239 -8.11 2.04 -5.24
CA PRO A 239 -8.53 0.80 -4.63
C PRO A 239 -7.55 0.36 -3.53
N GLU A 240 -8.11 -0.23 -2.48
CA GLU A 240 -7.37 -0.97 -1.45
C GLU A 240 -6.89 -2.32 -1.97
N ALA A 241 -7.71 -2.95 -2.79
CA ALA A 241 -7.40 -4.17 -3.50
C ALA A 241 -8.17 -4.21 -4.83
N VAL A 242 -7.69 -5.00 -5.77
CA VAL A 242 -8.36 -5.26 -7.04
C VAL A 242 -8.69 -6.74 -7.13
N TYR A 243 -9.95 -7.06 -7.24
CA TYR A 243 -10.39 -8.39 -7.64
C TYR A 243 -10.40 -8.46 -9.17
N VAL A 244 -9.67 -9.42 -9.71
CA VAL A 244 -9.62 -9.66 -11.16
C VAL A 244 -10.39 -10.94 -11.45
N GLU A 245 -11.42 -10.79 -12.29
CA GLU A 245 -12.24 -11.90 -12.74
C GLU A 245 -11.50 -12.69 -13.82
N GLY A 246 -11.27 -13.96 -13.52
CA GLY A 246 -10.52 -14.84 -14.40
C GLY A 246 -9.00 -14.61 -14.34
N ASN A 247 -8.28 -15.61 -14.77
CA ASN A 247 -6.81 -15.57 -14.89
C ASN A 247 -6.46 -15.98 -16.32
N SER A 248 -6.83 -15.12 -17.28
CA SER A 248 -6.55 -15.31 -18.69
C SER A 248 -5.32 -14.51 -19.13
N PHE A 249 -4.80 -14.85 -20.31
CA PHE A 249 -3.71 -14.08 -20.91
C PHE A 249 -4.05 -12.59 -21.09
N GLU A 250 -5.32 -12.22 -21.15
CA GLU A 250 -5.82 -10.85 -21.31
C GLU A 250 -5.71 -10.05 -20.02
N THR A 251 -5.94 -10.71 -18.88
CA THR A 251 -5.88 -10.06 -17.55
C THR A 251 -4.47 -10.05 -16.96
N TYR A 252 -3.63 -11.01 -17.35
CA TYR A 252 -2.27 -11.15 -16.81
C TYR A 252 -1.40 -9.88 -16.91
N PRO A 253 -1.35 -9.14 -18.04
CA PRO A 253 -0.57 -7.91 -18.13
C PRO A 253 -1.07 -6.81 -17.18
N VAL A 254 -2.38 -6.73 -16.94
CA VAL A 254 -2.99 -5.77 -16.01
C VAL A 254 -2.64 -6.16 -14.57
N ILE A 255 -2.76 -7.45 -14.22
CA ILE A 255 -2.34 -7.99 -12.92
C ILE A 255 -0.88 -7.63 -12.63
N ARG A 256 0.02 -7.91 -13.59
CA ARG A 256 1.46 -7.61 -13.46
C ARG A 256 1.71 -6.11 -13.25
N ALA A 257 0.98 -5.25 -13.96
CA ALA A 257 1.10 -3.80 -13.83
C ALA A 257 0.59 -3.27 -12.47
N LEU A 258 -0.49 -3.83 -11.95
CA LEU A 258 -1.03 -3.50 -10.61
C LEU A 258 -0.06 -3.94 -9.52
N ARG A 259 0.50 -5.15 -9.62
CA ARG A 259 1.50 -5.68 -8.67
C ARG A 259 2.76 -4.82 -8.63
N LYS A 260 3.27 -4.35 -9.78
CA LYS A 260 4.40 -3.39 -9.82
C LYS A 260 4.10 -2.09 -9.08
N LYS A 261 2.84 -1.77 -8.88
CA LYS A 261 2.38 -0.61 -8.10
C LYS A 261 2.03 -0.96 -6.64
N HIS A 262 2.37 -2.17 -6.21
CA HIS A 262 2.10 -2.70 -4.87
C HIS A 262 0.61 -2.73 -4.50
N ILE A 263 -0.27 -2.87 -5.48
CA ILE A 263 -1.71 -3.02 -5.25
C ILE A 263 -2.01 -4.51 -5.11
N PRO A 264 -2.65 -4.92 -4.02
CA PRO A 264 -3.07 -6.30 -3.83
C PRO A 264 -4.04 -6.72 -4.92
N VAL A 265 -3.76 -7.84 -5.57
CA VAL A 265 -4.65 -8.43 -6.57
C VAL A 265 -5.23 -9.73 -6.03
N LEU A 266 -6.54 -9.84 -6.08
CA LEU A 266 -7.31 -10.98 -5.63
C LEU A 266 -7.90 -11.69 -6.84
N THR A 267 -8.00 -13.00 -6.78
CA THR A 267 -8.73 -13.81 -7.76
C THR A 267 -9.46 -14.95 -7.08
N MET A 268 -10.43 -15.54 -7.75
CA MET A 268 -11.16 -16.70 -7.28
C MET A 268 -10.51 -17.97 -7.84
N ILE A 269 -10.26 -18.94 -7.00
CA ILE A 269 -9.92 -20.30 -7.40
C ILE A 269 -11.10 -21.20 -7.08
N GLU A 270 -11.60 -21.89 -8.09
CA GLU A 270 -12.59 -22.95 -7.90
C GLU A 270 -11.87 -24.26 -7.63
N ASN A 271 -12.05 -24.79 -6.44
CA ASN A 271 -11.74 -26.19 -6.17
C ASN A 271 -13.04 -26.97 -6.18
N LYS A 272 -13.02 -28.27 -6.51
CA LYS A 272 -14.21 -29.14 -6.74
C LYS A 272 -15.31 -29.04 -5.68
N GLU A 273 -15.02 -28.48 -4.51
CA GLU A 273 -15.96 -28.37 -3.40
C GLU A 273 -16.23 -26.95 -2.88
N LYS A 274 -15.36 -25.96 -3.17
CA LYS A 274 -15.50 -24.57 -2.68
C LYS A 274 -14.87 -23.54 -3.59
N LYS A 275 -15.51 -22.38 -3.70
CA LYS A 275 -14.87 -21.18 -4.24
C LYS A 275 -14.01 -20.52 -3.15
N ILE A 276 -12.75 -20.35 -3.41
CA ILE A 276 -11.79 -19.72 -2.47
C ILE A 276 -11.19 -18.50 -3.14
N MET A 277 -11.28 -17.35 -2.46
CA MET A 277 -10.58 -16.16 -2.91
C MET A 277 -9.14 -16.20 -2.44
N VAL A 278 -8.22 -16.07 -3.38
CA VAL A 278 -6.78 -16.06 -3.09
C VAL A 278 -6.16 -14.77 -3.60
N ARG A 279 -5.12 -14.34 -2.92
CA ARG A 279 -4.25 -13.29 -3.41
C ARG A 279 -3.28 -13.88 -4.42
N ILE A 280 -3.09 -13.20 -5.53
CA ILE A 280 -2.04 -13.53 -6.49
C ILE A 280 -0.71 -13.04 -5.88
N PRO A 281 0.24 -13.94 -5.64
CA PRO A 281 1.52 -13.63 -5.00
C PRO A 281 2.37 -12.65 -5.80
#